data_6e4a11dccd16276df291f1e240865316
#
_entry.id   6e4a11dccd16276df291f1e240865316
#
_cell.length_a   1.000
_cell.length_b   1.000
_cell.length_c   1.000
_cell.angle_alpha   90.00
_cell.angle_beta   90.00
_cell.angle_gamma   90.00
#
_symmetry.space_group_name_H-M   'P 1'
#
loop_
_entity.id
_entity.type
_entity.pdbx_description
1 polymer ?
#
loop_
_entity_poly.entity_id
_entity_poly.type
_entity_poly.pdbx_seq_one_letter_code
_entity_poly.pdbx_strand_id
1 'polypeptide(L)'
;MARLGVPPGWLGRDDLLASRPTLDAVMEVATSGYDTDRLDILATRFVEIWTWLIATPAAASVLLARRLPDVSAANLAVHPGLWADPAPVALRAPRFWCLPADPAAGHPDATVVADDAALALALNATLRERHLAPLIETVAGFSLRGRRALWRSATDQLVGAFVRAGEATGNAEEGCRLARLAAAGDPPMHGQARIDRHGGQPVHVRDGCCLYYRLPDGPHCLNCPLLDADERARRLAAGA
;
A
#
# COMPACT_ATOMS: atom_id res chain seq x y z
N MET A 1 -4.73 -8.06 9.14
CA MET A 1 -5.55 -7.44 10.19
C MET A 1 -4.65 -6.54 11.04
N ALA A 2 -5.13 -5.42 11.57
CA ALA A 2 -4.35 -4.60 12.51
C ALA A 2 -4.78 -4.91 13.95
N ARG A 3 -3.85 -4.77 14.90
CA ARG A 3 -4.14 -4.90 16.34
C ARG A 3 -4.05 -3.55 17.04
N LEU A 4 -4.73 -3.37 18.14
CA LEU A 4 -4.57 -2.23 19.03
C LEU A 4 -3.56 -2.60 20.13
N GLY A 5 -2.66 -1.66 20.45
CA GLY A 5 -1.52 -1.89 21.34
C GLY A 5 -0.30 -2.43 20.60
N VAL A 6 0.82 -1.74 20.73
CA VAL A 6 2.08 -2.08 20.06
C VAL A 6 2.91 -2.97 20.99
N PRO A 7 3.21 -4.22 20.59
CA PRO A 7 4.08 -5.08 21.37
C PRO A 7 5.53 -4.57 21.42
N PRO A 8 6.32 -4.96 22.42
CA PRO A 8 7.74 -4.66 22.47
C PRO A 8 8.48 -5.15 21.23
N GLY A 9 9.44 -4.37 20.75
CA GLY A 9 10.26 -4.73 19.58
C GLY A 9 9.61 -4.45 18.21
N TRP A 10 8.38 -3.96 18.18
CA TRP A 10 7.77 -3.50 16.92
C TRP A 10 8.29 -2.12 16.55
N LEU A 11 8.48 -1.87 15.26
CA LEU A 11 9.12 -0.68 14.72
C LEU A 11 8.11 0.29 14.12
N GLY A 12 8.12 1.53 14.58
CA GLY A 12 7.54 2.64 13.83
C GLY A 12 8.43 3.04 12.64
N ARG A 13 7.91 3.85 11.74
CA ARG A 13 8.71 4.38 10.63
C ARG A 13 9.95 5.14 11.14
N ASP A 14 9.82 5.92 12.19
CA ASP A 14 10.93 6.73 12.70
C ASP A 14 12.02 5.86 13.34
N ASP A 15 11.63 4.76 14.00
CA ASP A 15 12.58 3.74 14.50
C ASP A 15 13.36 3.09 13.33
N LEU A 16 12.65 2.79 12.24
CA LEU A 16 13.24 2.25 11.02
C LEU A 16 14.26 3.21 10.40
N LEU A 17 13.93 4.50 10.36
CA LEU A 17 14.79 5.52 9.75
C LEU A 17 15.88 6.06 10.69
N ALA A 18 15.83 5.74 11.97
CA ALA A 18 16.81 6.20 12.96
C ALA A 18 18.23 5.66 12.71
N SER A 19 18.35 4.50 12.07
CA SER A 19 19.65 3.94 11.72
C SER A 19 19.64 3.17 10.41
N ARG A 20 20.70 3.31 9.64
CA ARG A 20 20.87 2.57 8.38
C ARG A 20 20.89 1.05 8.60
N PRO A 21 21.59 0.49 9.60
CA PRO A 21 21.54 -0.95 9.86
C PRO A 21 20.14 -1.48 10.13
N THR A 22 19.29 -0.74 10.85
CA THR A 22 17.89 -1.14 11.08
C THR A 22 17.10 -1.18 9.78
N LEU A 23 17.25 -0.17 8.94
CA LEU A 23 16.60 -0.11 7.64
C LEU A 23 17.05 -1.27 6.74
N ASP A 24 18.36 -1.53 6.67
CA ASP A 24 18.93 -2.61 5.86
C ASP A 24 18.40 -3.99 6.32
N ALA A 25 18.37 -4.24 7.63
CA ALA A 25 17.85 -5.50 8.18
C ALA A 25 16.37 -5.72 7.84
N VAL A 26 15.52 -4.68 7.92
CA VAL A 26 14.10 -4.80 7.56
C VAL A 26 13.92 -4.91 6.05
N MET A 27 14.74 -4.23 5.25
CA MET A 27 14.75 -4.41 3.80
C MET A 27 15.12 -5.84 3.40
N GLU A 28 16.13 -6.44 4.03
CA GLU A 28 16.54 -7.83 3.81
C GLU A 28 15.36 -8.79 4.07
N VAL A 29 14.67 -8.64 5.21
CA VAL A 29 13.47 -9.42 5.51
C VAL A 29 12.38 -9.23 4.45
N ALA A 30 12.13 -7.98 4.05
CA ALA A 30 11.11 -7.66 3.05
C ALA A 30 11.40 -8.28 1.67
N THR A 31 12.69 -8.43 1.35
CA THR A 31 13.15 -8.85 0.02
C THR A 31 13.83 -10.21 0.00
N SER A 32 13.73 -10.98 1.07
CA SER A 32 14.40 -12.29 1.25
C SER A 32 14.10 -13.33 0.16
N GLY A 33 13.00 -13.19 -0.59
CA GLY A 33 12.68 -14.06 -1.73
C GLY A 33 13.27 -13.60 -3.08
N TYR A 34 14.12 -12.57 -3.09
CA TYR A 34 14.71 -12.02 -4.31
C TYR A 34 16.21 -12.33 -4.35
N ASP A 35 16.59 -13.21 -5.28
CA ASP A 35 18.02 -13.53 -5.51
C ASP A 35 18.68 -12.43 -6.35
N THR A 36 19.01 -11.30 -5.70
CA THR A 36 19.66 -10.16 -6.36
C THR A 36 20.27 -9.20 -5.33
N ASP A 37 21.36 -8.55 -5.72
CA ASP A 37 22.02 -7.44 -5.01
C ASP A 37 21.63 -6.06 -5.59
N ARG A 38 20.75 -6.04 -6.59
CA ARG A 38 20.33 -4.82 -7.30
C ARG A 38 19.46 -3.94 -6.40
N LEU A 39 20.06 -2.90 -5.85
CA LEU A 39 19.40 -1.96 -4.94
C LEU A 39 18.18 -1.25 -5.55
N ASP A 40 18.13 -1.04 -6.88
CA ASP A 40 16.97 -0.44 -7.56
C ASP A 40 15.74 -1.36 -7.51
N ILE A 41 15.93 -2.67 -7.57
CA ILE A 41 14.87 -3.69 -7.44
C ILE A 41 14.46 -3.81 -5.97
N LEU A 42 15.43 -4.05 -5.07
CA LEU A 42 15.19 -4.24 -3.64
C LEU A 42 14.47 -3.03 -3.02
N ALA A 43 14.91 -1.81 -3.35
CA ALA A 43 14.28 -0.57 -2.90
C ALA A 43 12.84 -0.43 -3.39
N THR A 44 12.60 -0.74 -4.67
CA THR A 44 11.24 -0.70 -5.23
C THR A 44 10.35 -1.69 -4.48
N ARG A 45 10.81 -2.92 -4.30
CA ARG A 45 10.07 -3.97 -3.61
C ARG A 45 9.81 -3.64 -2.15
N PHE A 46 10.80 -3.09 -1.47
CA PHE A 46 10.65 -2.66 -0.07
C PHE A 46 9.55 -1.61 0.10
N VAL A 47 9.57 -0.55 -0.72
CA VAL A 47 8.52 0.49 -0.69
C VAL A 47 7.15 -0.09 -1.01
N GLU A 48 7.06 -1.03 -1.95
CA GLU A 48 5.81 -1.74 -2.27
C GLU A 48 5.28 -2.53 -1.07
N ILE A 49 6.11 -3.33 -0.44
CA ILE A 49 5.73 -4.17 0.71
C ILE A 49 5.32 -3.29 1.88
N TRP A 50 6.12 -2.28 2.20
CA TRP A 50 5.81 -1.36 3.30
C TRP A 50 4.48 -0.65 3.09
N THR A 51 4.24 -0.14 1.88
CA THR A 51 2.96 0.49 1.54
C THR A 51 1.80 -0.51 1.59
N TRP A 52 1.99 -1.71 1.07
CA TRP A 52 0.98 -2.77 1.04
C TRP A 52 0.55 -3.19 2.45
N LEU A 53 1.49 -3.36 3.38
CA LEU A 53 1.21 -3.73 4.77
C LEU A 53 0.28 -2.73 5.46
N ILE A 54 0.39 -1.44 5.13
CA ILE A 54 -0.38 -0.37 5.73
C ILE A 54 -1.68 -0.14 4.97
N ALA A 55 -1.59 -0.03 3.65
CA ALA A 55 -2.72 0.33 2.80
C ALA A 55 -3.79 -0.77 2.75
N THR A 56 -3.40 -2.06 2.79
CA THR A 56 -4.36 -3.17 2.64
C THR A 56 -5.37 -3.22 3.78
N PRO A 57 -5.00 -3.26 5.07
CA PRO A 57 -5.98 -3.26 6.16
C PRO A 57 -6.75 -1.94 6.25
N ALA A 58 -6.14 -0.81 5.90
CA ALA A 58 -6.81 0.48 5.88
C ALA A 58 -7.89 0.55 4.79
N ALA A 59 -7.56 0.14 3.57
CA ALA A 59 -8.52 0.08 2.46
C ALA A 59 -9.69 -0.88 2.73
N ALA A 60 -9.39 -2.05 3.32
CA ALA A 60 -10.43 -2.99 3.74
C ALA A 60 -11.36 -2.38 4.81
N SER A 61 -10.82 -1.64 5.79
CA SER A 61 -11.62 -0.95 6.80
C SER A 61 -12.51 0.14 6.20
N VAL A 62 -11.98 0.93 5.25
CA VAL A 62 -12.78 1.93 4.52
C VAL A 62 -13.89 1.27 3.72
N LEU A 63 -13.58 0.19 2.99
CA LEU A 63 -14.55 -0.52 2.16
C LEU A 63 -15.69 -1.13 2.98
N LEU A 64 -15.35 -1.82 4.09
CA LEU A 64 -16.30 -2.63 4.84
C LEU A 64 -17.05 -1.84 5.92
N ALA A 65 -16.39 -0.87 6.55
CA ALA A 65 -16.92 -0.18 7.72
C ALA A 65 -17.08 1.34 7.52
N ARG A 66 -16.67 1.90 6.38
CA ARG A 66 -16.59 3.36 6.18
C ARG A 66 -15.80 4.06 7.31
N ARG A 67 -14.80 3.37 7.83
CA ARG A 67 -13.88 3.89 8.84
C ARG A 67 -12.45 3.76 8.36
N LEU A 68 -11.67 4.83 8.50
CA LEU A 68 -10.24 4.81 8.23
C LEU A 68 -9.49 4.89 9.56
N PRO A 69 -8.78 3.83 10.00
CA PRO A 69 -7.90 3.95 11.17
C PRO A 69 -6.76 4.93 10.90
N ASP A 70 -6.28 5.62 11.94
CA ASP A 70 -5.12 6.50 11.84
C ASP A 70 -3.84 5.67 11.60
N VAL A 71 -3.47 5.54 10.34
CA VAL A 71 -2.26 4.84 9.89
C VAL A 71 -1.05 5.77 9.75
N SER A 72 -1.07 6.94 10.38
CA SER A 72 0.11 7.82 10.44
C SER A 72 1.29 7.14 11.13
N ALA A 73 2.51 7.53 10.78
CA ALA A 73 3.73 6.96 11.36
C ALA A 73 3.77 7.11 12.89
N ALA A 74 3.20 8.19 13.43
CA ALA A 74 3.11 8.40 14.88
C ALA A 74 2.18 7.40 15.58
N ASN A 75 1.22 6.81 14.86
CA ASN A 75 0.23 5.89 15.42
C ASN A 75 0.44 4.43 15.04
N LEU A 76 1.29 4.13 14.08
CA LEU A 76 1.45 2.78 13.52
C LEU A 76 2.83 2.22 13.81
N ALA A 77 2.89 0.93 14.15
CA ALA A 77 4.12 0.14 14.18
C ALA A 77 3.93 -1.15 13.38
N VAL A 78 5.04 -1.66 12.87
CA VAL A 78 5.10 -2.87 12.03
C VAL A 78 5.97 -3.91 12.73
N HIS A 79 5.58 -5.18 12.63
CA HIS A 79 6.40 -6.30 13.11
C HIS A 79 7.71 -6.37 12.29
N PRO A 80 8.91 -6.42 12.90
CA PRO A 80 10.17 -6.39 12.17
C PRO A 80 10.34 -7.58 11.23
N GLY A 81 9.74 -8.73 11.54
CA GLY A 81 9.69 -9.90 10.67
C GLY A 81 8.65 -9.84 9.55
N LEU A 82 7.91 -8.74 9.41
CA LEU A 82 6.89 -8.42 8.39
C LEU A 82 5.84 -9.51 8.14
N TRP A 83 6.27 -10.75 7.89
CA TRP A 83 5.43 -11.90 7.53
C TRP A 83 5.22 -12.89 8.69
N ALA A 84 5.95 -12.73 9.79
CA ALA A 84 5.94 -13.68 10.91
C ALA A 84 4.67 -13.63 11.76
N ASP A 85 3.88 -12.57 11.66
CA ASP A 85 2.63 -12.37 12.41
C ASP A 85 1.46 -12.19 11.43
N PRO A 86 0.33 -12.87 11.61
CA PRO A 86 -0.86 -12.70 10.76
C PRO A 86 -1.47 -11.28 10.85
N ALA A 87 -1.08 -10.48 11.85
CA ALA A 87 -1.45 -9.09 12.01
C ALA A 87 -0.19 -8.21 12.10
N PRO A 88 0.55 -8.02 10.98
CA PRO A 88 1.88 -7.41 10.99
C PRO A 88 1.89 -5.90 11.28
N VAL A 89 0.74 -5.27 11.47
CA VAL A 89 0.60 -3.86 11.84
C VAL A 89 -0.18 -3.70 13.15
N ALA A 90 0.27 -2.76 13.98
CA ALA A 90 -0.35 -2.40 15.24
C ALA A 90 -0.55 -0.89 15.35
N LEU A 91 -1.64 -0.48 16.00
CA LEU A 91 -1.98 0.91 16.27
C LEU A 91 -1.72 1.24 17.75
N ARG A 92 -1.14 2.41 18.03
CA ARG A 92 -0.89 2.90 19.39
C ARG A 92 -2.18 3.41 20.06
N ALA A 93 -3.06 4.03 19.25
CA ALA A 93 -4.32 4.60 19.71
C ALA A 93 -5.45 4.28 18.72
N PRO A 94 -6.71 4.20 19.17
CA PRO A 94 -7.86 3.81 18.36
C PRO A 94 -8.41 4.95 17.47
N ARG A 95 -7.63 5.99 17.18
CA ARG A 95 -8.08 7.12 16.36
C ARG A 95 -8.48 6.69 14.95
N PHE A 96 -9.55 7.28 14.44
CA PHE A 96 -10.08 6.95 13.12
C PHE A 96 -10.86 8.11 12.49
N TRP A 97 -10.99 8.07 11.17
CA TRP A 97 -11.93 8.91 10.41
C TRP A 97 -13.19 8.11 10.09
N CYS A 98 -14.35 8.76 10.09
CA CYS A 98 -15.63 8.16 9.74
C CYS A 98 -16.57 9.17 9.07
N LEU A 99 -17.70 8.65 8.56
CA LEU A 99 -18.75 9.47 7.97
C LEU A 99 -19.69 10.03 9.03
N PRO A 100 -20.48 11.09 8.72
CA PRO A 100 -21.39 11.71 9.69
C PRO A 100 -22.47 10.75 10.24
N ALA A 101 -22.90 9.76 9.44
CA ALA A 101 -23.88 8.77 9.83
C ALA A 101 -23.30 7.60 10.65
N ASP A 102 -21.99 7.58 10.92
CA ASP A 102 -21.37 6.52 11.70
C ASP A 102 -21.86 6.59 13.18
N PRO A 103 -22.29 5.46 13.79
CA PRO A 103 -22.69 5.46 15.18
C PRO A 103 -21.63 5.95 16.17
N ALA A 104 -20.35 5.89 15.78
CA ALA A 104 -19.24 6.38 16.59
C ALA A 104 -18.76 7.79 16.18
N ALA A 105 -19.51 8.54 15.38
CA ALA A 105 -19.11 9.90 14.94
C ALA A 105 -18.89 10.89 16.10
N GLY A 106 -19.56 10.65 17.24
CA GLY A 106 -19.38 11.44 18.47
C GLY A 106 -18.27 10.94 19.40
N HIS A 107 -17.52 9.89 19.02
CA HIS A 107 -16.43 9.38 19.86
C HIS A 107 -15.24 10.35 19.89
N PRO A 108 -14.55 10.53 21.04
CA PRO A 108 -13.41 11.46 21.14
C PRO A 108 -12.24 11.13 20.20
N ASP A 109 -12.10 9.87 19.78
CA ASP A 109 -11.09 9.42 18.81
C ASP A 109 -11.55 9.50 17.35
N ALA A 110 -12.80 9.90 17.10
CA ALA A 110 -13.36 10.01 15.75
C ALA A 110 -13.09 11.39 15.15
N THR A 111 -12.70 11.39 13.87
CA THR A 111 -12.69 12.57 13.01
C THR A 111 -13.74 12.38 11.92
N VAL A 112 -14.76 13.21 11.90
CA VAL A 112 -15.85 13.12 10.92
C VAL A 112 -15.42 13.80 9.62
N VAL A 113 -15.58 13.10 8.49
CA VAL A 113 -15.36 13.61 7.13
C VAL A 113 -16.64 13.53 6.32
N ALA A 114 -16.73 14.32 5.26
CA ALA A 114 -17.98 14.56 4.55
C ALA A 114 -18.54 13.30 3.85
N ASP A 115 -17.69 12.51 3.20
CA ASP A 115 -18.09 11.42 2.32
C ASP A 115 -16.95 10.41 2.09
N ASP A 116 -17.24 9.38 1.25
CA ASP A 116 -16.27 8.35 0.87
C ASP A 116 -15.04 8.91 0.14
N ALA A 117 -15.21 9.98 -0.65
CA ALA A 117 -14.10 10.61 -1.33
C ALA A 117 -13.13 11.22 -0.31
N ALA A 118 -13.67 11.91 0.69
CA ALA A 118 -12.87 12.46 1.78
C ALA A 118 -12.17 11.36 2.60
N LEU A 119 -12.79 10.20 2.84
CA LEU A 119 -12.12 9.05 3.48
C LEU A 119 -10.98 8.50 2.63
N ALA A 120 -11.21 8.28 1.34
CA ALA A 120 -10.19 7.76 0.43
C ALA A 120 -9.01 8.72 0.27
N LEU A 121 -9.29 10.03 0.18
CA LEU A 121 -8.28 11.09 0.12
C LEU A 121 -7.54 11.25 1.46
N ALA A 122 -8.21 11.07 2.60
CA ALA A 122 -7.56 11.07 3.92
C ALA A 122 -6.54 9.93 4.04
N LEU A 123 -6.85 8.73 3.51
CA LEU A 123 -5.88 7.62 3.46
C LEU A 123 -4.69 7.98 2.58
N ASN A 124 -4.92 8.51 1.37
CA ASN A 124 -3.85 8.95 0.48
C ASN A 124 -2.95 9.99 1.15
N ALA A 125 -3.53 11.07 1.71
CA ALA A 125 -2.79 12.13 2.37
C ALA A 125 -2.00 11.62 3.59
N THR A 126 -2.60 10.75 4.41
CA THR A 126 -1.92 10.15 5.56
C THR A 126 -0.72 9.30 5.14
N LEU A 127 -0.87 8.45 4.13
CA LEU A 127 0.23 7.67 3.58
C LEU A 127 1.31 8.58 3.00
N ARG A 128 0.94 9.55 2.17
CA ARG A 128 1.86 10.45 1.49
C ARG A 128 2.68 11.28 2.48
N GLU A 129 2.01 12.07 3.31
CA GLU A 129 2.65 13.10 4.12
C GLU A 129 3.17 12.58 5.45
N ARG A 130 2.36 11.73 6.10
CA ARG A 130 2.60 11.32 7.46
C ARG A 130 3.30 9.97 7.59
N HIS A 131 3.54 9.27 6.46
CA HIS A 131 4.19 7.97 6.50
C HIS A 131 5.32 7.79 5.48
N LEU A 132 5.03 7.93 4.17
CA LEU A 132 5.94 7.52 3.11
C LEU A 132 6.98 8.58 2.70
N ALA A 133 6.69 9.88 2.83
CA ALA A 133 7.59 10.91 2.33
C ALA A 133 9.04 10.77 2.88
N PRO A 134 9.29 10.69 4.19
CA PRO A 134 10.64 10.50 4.69
C PRO A 134 11.26 9.16 4.28
N LEU A 135 10.46 8.09 4.20
CA LEU A 135 10.92 6.76 3.79
C LEU A 135 11.41 6.78 2.34
N ILE A 136 10.62 7.34 1.44
CA ILE A 136 10.96 7.42 0.00
C ILE A 136 12.18 8.32 -0.22
N GLU A 137 12.30 9.45 0.49
CA GLU A 137 13.50 10.30 0.44
C GLU A 137 14.75 9.53 0.85
N THR A 138 14.68 8.81 1.98
CA THR A 138 15.81 8.01 2.48
C THR A 138 16.19 6.91 1.48
N VAL A 139 15.21 6.11 1.03
CA VAL A 139 15.43 4.99 0.11
C VAL A 139 15.95 5.47 -1.24
N ALA A 140 15.42 6.55 -1.80
CA ALA A 140 15.89 7.13 -3.06
C ALA A 140 17.33 7.63 -2.97
N GLY A 141 17.77 8.05 -1.78
CA GLY A 141 19.12 8.57 -1.55
C GLY A 141 20.23 7.54 -1.78
N PHE A 142 19.96 6.25 -1.67
CA PHE A 142 20.99 5.21 -1.80
C PHE A 142 20.71 4.15 -2.88
N SER A 143 19.48 4.06 -3.40
CA SER A 143 19.04 2.89 -4.17
C SER A 143 19.15 3.04 -5.68
N LEU A 144 19.59 4.17 -6.19
CA LEU A 144 19.58 4.49 -7.63
C LEU A 144 18.16 4.45 -8.25
N ARG A 145 17.12 4.25 -7.43
CA ARG A 145 15.72 4.31 -7.86
C ARG A 145 15.18 5.73 -7.66
N GLY A 146 14.81 6.39 -8.75
CA GLY A 146 14.33 7.77 -8.68
C GLY A 146 13.03 7.89 -7.86
N ARG A 147 12.88 8.97 -7.07
CA ARG A 147 11.71 9.28 -6.23
C ARG A 147 10.39 9.08 -6.94
N ARG A 148 10.28 9.60 -8.18
CA ARG A 148 9.06 9.47 -8.98
C ARG A 148 8.64 8.00 -9.21
N ALA A 149 9.60 7.11 -9.39
CA ALA A 149 9.31 5.69 -9.60
C ALA A 149 8.86 5.01 -8.30
N LEU A 150 9.46 5.37 -7.15
CA LEU A 150 9.06 4.86 -5.83
C LEU A 150 7.65 5.35 -5.46
N TRP A 151 7.33 6.62 -5.72
CA TRP A 151 5.99 7.16 -5.51
C TRP A 151 4.93 6.47 -6.37
N ARG A 152 5.23 6.19 -7.65
CA ARG A 152 4.33 5.42 -8.51
C ARG A 152 4.08 4.02 -7.95
N SER A 153 5.14 3.33 -7.49
CA SER A 153 4.97 2.03 -6.85
C SER A 153 4.11 2.09 -5.59
N ALA A 154 4.26 3.12 -4.76
CA ALA A 154 3.42 3.33 -3.59
C ALA A 154 1.95 3.61 -3.98
N THR A 155 1.71 4.45 -4.99
CA THR A 155 0.37 4.74 -5.51
C THR A 155 -0.30 3.46 -6.04
N ASP A 156 0.45 2.63 -6.78
CA ASP A 156 -0.03 1.35 -7.28
C ASP A 156 -0.44 0.40 -6.15
N GLN A 157 0.29 0.40 -5.03
CA GLN A 157 -0.09 -0.42 -3.87
C GLN A 157 -1.37 0.07 -3.20
N LEU A 158 -1.57 1.39 -3.10
CA LEU A 158 -2.81 1.96 -2.57
C LEU A 158 -4.02 1.61 -3.45
N VAL A 159 -3.90 1.81 -4.77
CA VAL A 159 -4.94 1.44 -5.74
C VAL A 159 -5.24 -0.05 -5.65
N GLY A 160 -4.19 -0.88 -5.72
CA GLY A 160 -4.32 -2.33 -5.63
C GLY A 160 -4.91 -2.82 -4.30
N ALA A 161 -4.71 -2.10 -3.20
CA ALA A 161 -5.30 -2.44 -1.91
C ALA A 161 -6.84 -2.39 -1.94
N PHE A 162 -7.41 -1.33 -2.50
CA PHE A 162 -8.87 -1.20 -2.67
C PHE A 162 -9.44 -2.23 -3.64
N VAL A 163 -8.78 -2.44 -4.78
CA VAL A 163 -9.25 -3.44 -5.77
C VAL A 163 -9.27 -4.83 -5.15
N ARG A 164 -8.16 -5.28 -4.53
CA ARG A 164 -8.10 -6.58 -3.87
C ARG A 164 -9.07 -6.73 -2.69
N ALA A 165 -9.26 -5.67 -1.90
CA ALA A 165 -10.26 -5.69 -0.83
C ALA A 165 -11.67 -5.87 -1.39
N GLY A 166 -12.00 -5.20 -2.50
CA GLY A 166 -13.28 -5.35 -3.20
C GLY A 166 -13.51 -6.77 -3.71
N GLU A 167 -12.49 -7.36 -4.35
CA GLU A 167 -12.54 -8.74 -4.84
C GLU A 167 -12.73 -9.74 -3.69
N ALA A 168 -11.92 -9.63 -2.64
CA ALA A 168 -11.95 -10.54 -1.50
C ALA A 168 -13.27 -10.50 -0.70
N THR A 169 -14.03 -9.41 -0.81
CA THR A 169 -15.28 -9.20 -0.06
C THR A 169 -16.53 -9.26 -0.92
N GLY A 170 -16.39 -9.58 -2.21
CA GLY A 170 -17.53 -9.58 -3.17
C GLY A 170 -18.04 -8.18 -3.54
N ASN A 171 -17.29 -7.11 -3.21
CA ASN A 171 -17.66 -5.73 -3.48
C ASN A 171 -16.71 -5.08 -4.52
N ALA A 172 -16.43 -5.81 -5.60
CA ALA A 172 -15.40 -5.43 -6.59
C ALA A 172 -15.63 -4.03 -7.20
N GLU A 173 -16.86 -3.67 -7.55
CA GLU A 173 -17.20 -2.36 -8.12
C GLU A 173 -16.91 -1.22 -7.14
N GLU A 174 -17.28 -1.42 -5.89
CA GLU A 174 -17.03 -0.44 -4.83
C GLU A 174 -15.54 -0.30 -4.53
N GLY A 175 -14.80 -1.43 -4.50
CA GLY A 175 -13.36 -1.41 -4.42
C GLY A 175 -12.71 -0.60 -5.55
N CYS A 176 -13.16 -0.78 -6.78
CA CYS A 176 -12.71 -0.01 -7.94
C CYS A 176 -13.07 1.48 -7.85
N ARG A 177 -14.25 1.81 -7.35
CA ARG A 177 -14.69 3.21 -7.14
C ARG A 177 -13.79 3.91 -6.12
N LEU A 178 -13.58 3.29 -4.97
CA LEU A 178 -12.72 3.83 -3.91
C LEU A 178 -11.25 3.92 -4.33
N ALA A 179 -10.76 2.96 -5.13
CA ALA A 179 -9.43 2.99 -5.72
C ALA A 179 -9.21 4.25 -6.58
N ARG A 180 -10.20 4.61 -7.41
CA ARG A 180 -10.13 5.83 -8.24
C ARG A 180 -10.14 7.09 -7.39
N LEU A 181 -10.97 7.14 -6.36
CA LEU A 181 -10.99 8.27 -5.41
C LEU A 181 -9.66 8.43 -4.69
N ALA A 182 -9.09 7.32 -4.19
CA ALA A 182 -7.80 7.34 -3.51
C ALA A 182 -6.64 7.74 -4.45
N ALA A 183 -6.69 7.36 -5.73
CA ALA A 183 -5.68 7.73 -6.72
C ALA A 183 -5.75 9.21 -7.12
N ALA A 184 -6.88 9.88 -6.91
CA ALA A 184 -7.07 11.29 -7.22
C ALA A 184 -6.45 12.26 -6.20
N GLY A 185 -5.66 11.75 -5.25
CA GLY A 185 -4.92 12.55 -4.27
C GLY A 185 -3.90 13.48 -4.91
N ASP A 186 -3.24 14.31 -4.09
CA ASP A 186 -2.25 15.26 -4.58
C ASP A 186 -0.90 14.61 -4.92
N PRO A 187 -0.10 15.25 -5.81
CA PRO A 187 1.28 14.83 -6.02
C PRO A 187 2.08 14.79 -4.70
N PRO A 188 3.07 13.91 -4.61
CA PRO A 188 3.54 12.96 -5.61
C PRO A 188 2.80 11.61 -5.62
N MET A 189 1.82 11.39 -4.74
CA MET A 189 1.05 10.14 -4.62
C MET A 189 -0.30 10.26 -5.35
N HIS A 190 -0.25 10.48 -6.65
CA HIS A 190 -1.41 10.58 -7.51
C HIS A 190 -1.22 9.78 -8.80
N GLY A 191 -2.32 9.39 -9.44
CA GLY A 191 -2.29 8.67 -10.71
C GLY A 191 -3.68 8.34 -11.23
N GLN A 192 -3.72 7.72 -12.40
CA GLN A 192 -4.93 7.12 -12.91
C GLN A 192 -5.00 5.67 -12.42
N ALA A 193 -6.05 5.34 -11.66
CA ALA A 193 -6.31 3.95 -11.33
C ALA A 193 -6.77 3.22 -12.60
N ARG A 194 -5.80 2.71 -13.39
CA ARG A 194 -6.09 1.88 -14.57
C ARG A 194 -6.61 0.52 -14.11
N ILE A 195 -7.88 0.29 -14.34
CA ILE A 195 -8.54 -0.96 -13.96
C ILE A 195 -9.18 -1.53 -15.22
N ASP A 196 -8.53 -2.55 -15.77
CA ASP A 196 -9.04 -3.33 -16.89
C ASP A 196 -10.01 -4.41 -16.37
N ARG A 197 -10.77 -5.05 -17.27
CA ARG A 197 -11.65 -6.16 -16.92
C ARG A 197 -11.30 -7.38 -17.75
N HIS A 198 -11.13 -8.51 -17.07
CA HIS A 198 -10.90 -9.81 -17.69
C HIS A 198 -11.84 -10.85 -17.07
N GLY A 199 -12.67 -11.49 -17.90
CA GLY A 199 -13.67 -12.41 -17.40
C GLY A 199 -14.66 -11.78 -16.39
N GLY A 200 -14.90 -10.47 -16.49
CA GLY A 200 -15.73 -9.72 -15.56
C GLY A 200 -15.03 -9.26 -14.30
N GLN A 201 -13.85 -9.78 -14.01
CA GLN A 201 -13.06 -9.39 -12.82
C GLN A 201 -12.20 -8.14 -13.08
N PRO A 202 -12.10 -7.22 -12.13
CA PRO A 202 -11.25 -6.05 -12.26
C PRO A 202 -9.77 -6.46 -12.12
N VAL A 203 -8.92 -5.88 -12.94
CA VAL A 203 -7.47 -6.06 -12.86
C VAL A 203 -6.81 -4.69 -12.84
N HIS A 204 -6.19 -4.35 -11.71
CA HIS A 204 -5.41 -3.13 -11.61
C HIS A 204 -4.16 -3.23 -12.48
N VAL A 205 -4.01 -2.37 -13.47
CA VAL A 205 -2.79 -2.23 -14.27
C VAL A 205 -1.92 -1.13 -13.67
N ARG A 206 -0.69 -1.45 -13.31
CA ARG A 206 0.23 -0.54 -12.63
C ARG A 206 0.68 0.61 -13.53
N ASP A 207 0.96 1.76 -12.95
CA ASP A 207 1.67 2.86 -13.59
C ASP A 207 3.20 2.76 -13.41
N GLY A 208 3.63 2.11 -12.33
CA GLY A 208 5.03 1.89 -11.99
C GLY A 208 5.52 0.49 -12.33
N CYS A 209 6.72 0.38 -12.90
CA CYS A 209 7.37 -0.90 -13.11
C CYS A 209 8.09 -1.34 -11.83
N CYS A 210 7.80 -2.56 -11.32
CA CYS A 210 8.45 -3.16 -10.16
C CYS A 210 9.85 -3.70 -10.43
N LEU A 211 10.28 -3.72 -11.69
CA LEU A 211 11.55 -4.28 -12.17
C LEU A 211 11.71 -5.80 -11.97
N TYR A 212 10.68 -6.52 -11.51
CA TYR A 212 10.74 -7.96 -11.25
C TYR A 212 11.22 -8.77 -12.45
N TYR A 213 10.82 -8.38 -13.69
CA TYR A 213 11.26 -9.01 -14.93
C TYR A 213 12.78 -8.92 -15.20
N ARG A 214 13.52 -8.15 -14.40
CA ARG A 214 14.98 -8.01 -14.49
C ARG A 214 15.74 -8.98 -13.59
N LEU A 215 15.01 -9.75 -12.77
CA LEU A 215 15.61 -10.88 -12.07
C LEU A 215 15.92 -12.02 -13.05
N PRO A 216 16.89 -12.88 -12.75
CA PRO A 216 17.02 -14.15 -13.46
C PRO A 216 15.66 -14.87 -13.39
N ASP A 217 15.14 -15.37 -14.43
CA ASP A 217 13.83 -16.05 -14.50
C ASP A 217 12.60 -15.25 -14.02
N GLY A 218 12.73 -13.93 -13.82
CA GLY A 218 11.63 -13.07 -13.40
C GLY A 218 10.63 -12.81 -14.55
N PRO A 219 9.37 -13.30 -14.48
CA PRO A 219 8.37 -12.95 -15.50
C PRO A 219 7.87 -11.52 -15.32
N HIS A 220 7.24 -10.97 -16.36
CA HIS A 220 6.40 -9.79 -16.17
C HIS A 220 5.21 -10.16 -15.28
N CYS A 221 4.90 -9.32 -14.28
CA CYS A 221 3.71 -9.51 -13.44
C CYS A 221 2.43 -9.37 -14.28
N LEU A 222 1.33 -9.98 -13.86
CA LEU A 222 0.03 -9.89 -14.55
C LEU A 222 -0.47 -8.44 -14.69
N ASN A 223 -0.19 -7.62 -13.70
CA ASN A 223 -0.54 -6.19 -13.68
C ASN A 223 0.58 -5.28 -14.23
N CYS A 224 1.56 -5.82 -14.93
CA CYS A 224 2.72 -5.09 -15.45
C CYS A 224 2.30 -4.02 -16.49
N PRO A 225 2.82 -2.78 -16.40
CA PRO A 225 2.54 -1.75 -17.40
C PRO A 225 3.19 -2.04 -18.75
N LEU A 226 4.15 -2.98 -18.82
CA LEU A 226 4.85 -3.38 -20.05
C LEU A 226 4.13 -4.49 -20.81
N LEU A 227 3.11 -5.12 -20.22
CA LEU A 227 2.26 -6.08 -20.95
C LEU A 227 1.18 -5.32 -21.72
N ASP A 228 0.97 -5.71 -22.98
CA ASP A 228 -0.22 -5.31 -23.71
C ASP A 228 -1.48 -6.01 -23.18
N ALA A 229 -2.63 -5.54 -23.62
CA ALA A 229 -3.92 -6.04 -23.12
C ALA A 229 -4.17 -7.50 -23.52
N ASP A 230 -3.74 -7.90 -24.74
CA ASP A 230 -3.97 -9.24 -25.26
C ASP A 230 -3.10 -10.27 -24.54
N GLU A 231 -1.82 -9.95 -24.30
CA GLU A 231 -0.93 -10.82 -23.53
C GLU A 231 -1.41 -10.97 -22.08
N ARG A 232 -1.86 -9.89 -21.46
CA ARG A 232 -2.45 -9.94 -20.13
C ARG A 232 -3.69 -10.84 -20.09
N ALA A 233 -4.58 -10.70 -21.08
CA ALA A 233 -5.77 -11.53 -21.20
C ALA A 233 -5.41 -13.02 -21.35
N ARG A 234 -4.43 -13.35 -22.20
CA ARG A 234 -3.96 -14.74 -22.36
C ARG A 234 -3.43 -15.34 -21.06
N ARG A 235 -2.60 -14.60 -20.33
CA ARG A 235 -2.04 -15.08 -19.06
C ARG A 235 -3.10 -15.27 -17.99
N LEU A 236 -4.04 -14.35 -17.86
CA LEU A 236 -5.16 -14.49 -16.93
C LEU A 236 -6.04 -15.68 -17.27
N ALA A 237 -6.31 -15.94 -18.55
CA ALA A 237 -7.05 -17.12 -18.99
C ALA A 237 -6.30 -18.44 -18.71
N ALA A 238 -4.97 -18.41 -18.73
CA ALA A 238 -4.13 -19.57 -18.41
C ALA A 238 -3.98 -19.84 -16.90
N GLY A 239 -4.55 -19.00 -16.02
CA GLY A 239 -4.46 -19.14 -14.57
C GLY A 239 -3.08 -18.79 -13.98
N ALA A 240 -2.33 -17.98 -14.68
CA ALA A 240 -0.97 -17.55 -14.30
C ALA A 240 -1.00 -16.41 -13.28
#